data_a9032f865e523e3f296c2aa16d1a89c6
#
_entry.id   a9032f865e523e3f296c2aa16d1a89c6
#
_cell.length_a   1.000
_cell.length_b   1.000
_cell.length_c   1.000
_cell.angle_alpha   90.00
_cell.angle_beta   90.00
_cell.angle_gamma   90.00
#
_symmetry.space_group_name_H-M   'P 1'
#
loop_
_entity.id
_entity.type
_entity.pdbx_description
1 polymer ?
#
loop_
_entity_poly.entity_id
_entity_poly.type
_entity_poly.pdbx_seq_one_letter_code
_entity_poly.pdbx_strand_id
1 'polypeptide(L)'
;LFFLDYFASSKIERSSFIKIIKSIAAACRENNCLLIGGETAEMPGVYKGKDFDLAGFCVGAVERKKMLPRMDRIKPGDIILGLPSSGFHSNGYSLIRKVIKEQNISLNDKPPFKSNDKNLAVTLLRPTKLYYNLIVQIIKFIDIKGIAHITGGGLIGNLPRIIPKKMSIKLNLINFPKDNLFTWFKKISKLSDHEMLSTFNCGIGMAFIISKKDLKKTKKFFENKKEEFFIIGQIVKSAKSEERCIIN
;
A
#
# COMPACT_ATOMS: atom_id res chain seq x y z
N LEU A 1 -13.23 -3.37 13.89
CA LEU A 1 -14.41 -4.00 14.46
C LEU A 1 -15.09 -4.90 13.44
N PHE A 2 -15.62 -4.33 12.37
CA PHE A 2 -16.35 -5.09 11.36
C PHE A 2 -16.20 -4.50 9.95
N PHE A 3 -16.54 -5.32 8.97
CA PHE A 3 -16.52 -5.02 7.54
C PHE A 3 -17.90 -5.34 6.94
N LEU A 4 -18.33 -4.50 6.01
CA LEU A 4 -19.49 -4.68 5.17
C LEU A 4 -19.01 -4.68 3.73
N ASP A 5 -19.35 -5.71 2.95
CA ASP A 5 -18.99 -5.79 1.55
C ASP A 5 -20.11 -5.29 0.63
N TYR A 6 -19.72 -4.93 -0.56
CA TYR A 6 -20.62 -4.62 -1.67
C TYR A 6 -20.11 -5.33 -2.92
N PHE A 7 -20.99 -6.05 -3.56
CA PHE A 7 -20.75 -6.68 -4.86
C PHE A 7 -21.84 -6.28 -5.85
N ALA A 8 -21.44 -5.79 -7.03
CA ALA A 8 -22.37 -5.50 -8.10
C ALA A 8 -21.88 -6.06 -9.44
N SER A 9 -22.78 -6.58 -10.26
CA SER A 9 -22.48 -7.10 -11.59
C SER A 9 -23.70 -7.02 -12.50
N SER A 10 -23.53 -7.27 -13.80
CA SER A 10 -24.66 -7.39 -14.74
C SER A 10 -25.55 -8.59 -14.38
N LYS A 11 -24.92 -9.74 -14.07
CA LYS A 11 -25.56 -10.96 -13.63
C LYS A 11 -24.60 -11.71 -12.71
N ILE A 12 -25.11 -12.22 -11.59
CA ILE A 12 -24.30 -12.94 -10.62
C ILE A 12 -23.94 -14.33 -11.15
N GLU A 13 -22.65 -14.54 -11.38
CA GLU A 13 -22.11 -15.86 -11.63
C GLU A 13 -21.72 -16.49 -10.29
N ARG A 14 -22.51 -17.46 -9.83
CA ARG A 14 -22.45 -18.06 -8.48
C ARG A 14 -21.05 -18.54 -8.10
N SER A 15 -20.32 -19.16 -9.02
CA SER A 15 -19.00 -19.73 -8.72
C SER A 15 -17.96 -18.65 -8.47
N SER A 16 -17.96 -17.57 -9.23
CA SER A 16 -17.07 -16.41 -9.07
C SER A 16 -17.43 -15.61 -7.81
N PHE A 17 -18.73 -15.37 -7.59
CA PHE A 17 -19.21 -14.70 -6.39
C PHE A 17 -18.77 -15.40 -5.09
N ILE A 18 -18.97 -16.73 -5.01
CA ILE A 18 -18.54 -17.52 -3.84
C ILE A 18 -17.03 -17.39 -3.60
N LYS A 19 -16.19 -17.41 -4.65
CA LYS A 19 -14.74 -17.23 -4.51
C LYS A 19 -14.38 -15.86 -3.97
N ILE A 20 -15.05 -14.82 -4.43
CA ILE A 20 -14.83 -13.43 -4.00
C ILE A 20 -15.19 -13.29 -2.51
N ILE A 21 -16.40 -13.71 -2.11
CA ILE A 21 -16.85 -13.61 -0.72
C ILE A 21 -15.97 -14.44 0.22
N LYS A 22 -15.55 -15.64 -0.19
CA LYS A 22 -14.61 -16.45 0.58
C LYS A 22 -13.27 -15.73 0.78
N SER A 23 -12.77 -15.04 -0.25
CA SER A 23 -11.52 -14.25 -0.15
C SER A 23 -11.67 -13.07 0.80
N ILE A 24 -12.79 -12.33 0.72
CA ILE A 24 -13.09 -11.23 1.65
C ILE A 24 -13.18 -11.76 3.09
N ALA A 25 -13.92 -12.84 3.31
CA ALA A 25 -14.06 -13.45 4.63
C ALA A 25 -12.73 -13.95 5.21
N ALA A 26 -11.85 -14.50 4.36
CA ALA A 26 -10.51 -14.92 4.78
C ALA A 26 -9.65 -13.72 5.20
N ALA A 27 -9.64 -12.64 4.42
CA ALA A 27 -8.91 -11.42 4.74
C ALA A 27 -9.47 -10.74 6.01
N CYS A 28 -10.78 -10.70 6.19
CA CYS A 28 -11.41 -10.20 7.42
C CYS A 28 -10.97 -11.00 8.65
N ARG A 29 -10.97 -12.33 8.55
CA ARG A 29 -10.54 -13.23 9.64
C ARG A 29 -9.07 -13.02 9.99
N GLU A 30 -8.20 -12.91 8.99
CA GLU A 30 -6.77 -12.64 9.19
C GLU A 30 -6.52 -11.32 9.91
N ASN A 31 -7.37 -10.32 9.68
CA ASN A 31 -7.27 -9.01 10.32
C ASN A 31 -8.11 -8.86 11.61
N ASN A 32 -8.64 -9.94 12.16
CA ASN A 32 -9.55 -9.90 13.33
C ASN A 32 -10.71 -8.90 13.13
N CYS A 33 -11.26 -8.84 11.92
CA CYS A 33 -12.36 -7.99 11.52
C CYS A 33 -13.56 -8.87 11.19
N LEU A 34 -14.73 -8.59 11.73
CA LEU A 34 -15.92 -9.40 11.48
C LEU A 34 -16.56 -9.00 10.16
N LEU A 35 -16.77 -9.95 9.25
CA LEU A 35 -17.63 -9.74 8.09
C LEU A 35 -19.08 -9.97 8.57
N ILE A 36 -19.86 -8.91 8.76
CA ILE A 36 -21.19 -8.96 9.39
C ILE A 36 -22.35 -8.83 8.40
N GLY A 37 -22.07 -8.50 7.17
CA GLY A 37 -23.08 -8.33 6.12
C GLY A 37 -22.54 -7.57 4.94
N GLY A 38 -23.43 -7.10 4.12
CA GLY A 38 -23.12 -6.35 2.90
C GLY A 38 -24.32 -6.21 2.01
N GLU A 39 -24.10 -5.88 0.74
CA GLU A 39 -25.13 -5.77 -0.28
C GLU A 39 -24.64 -6.43 -1.56
N THR A 40 -25.57 -7.06 -2.27
CA THR A 40 -25.30 -7.71 -3.56
C THR A 40 -26.34 -7.27 -4.57
N ALA A 41 -25.89 -6.67 -5.69
CA ALA A 41 -26.77 -6.11 -6.70
C ALA A 41 -26.54 -6.71 -8.08
N GLU A 42 -27.65 -7.11 -8.76
CA GLU A 42 -27.65 -7.31 -10.19
C GLU A 42 -28.12 -6.03 -10.88
N MET A 43 -27.26 -5.48 -11.75
CA MET A 43 -27.49 -4.21 -12.44
C MET A 43 -27.30 -4.37 -13.95
N PRO A 44 -28.22 -5.06 -14.63
CA PRO A 44 -28.19 -5.21 -16.09
C PRO A 44 -28.27 -3.84 -16.77
N GLY A 45 -27.42 -3.62 -17.78
CA GLY A 45 -27.30 -2.33 -18.45
C GLY A 45 -26.27 -1.36 -17.85
N VAL A 46 -25.87 -1.52 -16.59
CA VAL A 46 -24.75 -0.78 -15.97
C VAL A 46 -23.43 -1.50 -16.23
N TYR A 47 -23.37 -2.79 -15.89
CA TYR A 47 -22.19 -3.63 -16.12
C TYR A 47 -22.35 -4.43 -17.41
N LYS A 48 -21.22 -4.73 -18.08
CA LYS A 48 -21.21 -5.49 -19.33
C LYS A 48 -20.58 -6.87 -19.13
N GLY A 49 -21.22 -7.89 -19.68
CA GLY A 49 -20.69 -9.25 -19.70
C GLY A 49 -20.39 -9.77 -18.29
N LYS A 50 -19.10 -10.02 -18.03
CA LYS A 50 -18.60 -10.53 -16.73
C LYS A 50 -18.01 -9.44 -15.83
N ASP A 51 -18.20 -8.17 -16.18
CA ASP A 51 -17.72 -7.08 -15.35
C ASP A 51 -18.45 -7.06 -14.01
N PHE A 52 -17.73 -6.77 -12.98
CA PHE A 52 -18.24 -6.61 -11.62
C PHE A 52 -17.48 -5.51 -10.88
N ASP A 53 -18.10 -4.98 -9.86
CA ASP A 53 -17.52 -4.00 -8.97
C ASP A 53 -17.55 -4.49 -7.52
N LEU A 54 -16.54 -4.10 -6.76
CA LEU A 54 -16.39 -4.42 -5.35
C LEU A 54 -16.13 -3.15 -4.56
N ALA A 55 -16.86 -3.00 -3.47
CA ALA A 55 -16.60 -1.97 -2.48
C ALA A 55 -16.64 -2.57 -1.08
N GLY A 56 -16.14 -1.84 -0.10
CA GLY A 56 -16.18 -2.29 1.27
C GLY A 56 -16.14 -1.13 2.25
N PHE A 57 -16.82 -1.33 3.38
CA PHE A 57 -16.83 -0.40 4.48
C PHE A 57 -16.25 -1.06 5.72
N CYS A 58 -15.14 -0.50 6.22
CA CYS A 58 -14.52 -0.99 7.43
C CYS A 58 -14.77 -0.01 8.58
N VAL A 59 -15.31 -0.51 9.68
CA VAL A 59 -15.55 0.29 10.88
C VAL A 59 -14.58 -0.11 11.97
N GLY A 60 -13.86 0.86 12.50
CA GLY A 60 -12.92 0.72 13.60
C GLY A 60 -13.20 1.75 14.70
N ALA A 61 -12.54 1.56 15.84
CA ALA A 61 -12.58 2.51 16.94
C ALA A 61 -11.18 2.78 17.47
N VAL A 62 -10.92 4.02 17.84
CA VAL A 62 -9.67 4.45 18.46
C VAL A 62 -9.96 5.48 19.54
N GLU A 63 -9.24 5.41 20.65
CA GLU A 63 -9.29 6.45 21.66
C GLU A 63 -8.81 7.78 21.08
N ARG A 64 -9.52 8.86 21.32
CA ARG A 64 -9.18 10.19 20.78
C ARG A 64 -7.72 10.58 21.00
N LYS A 65 -7.17 10.26 22.18
CA LYS A 65 -5.75 10.53 22.51
C LYS A 65 -4.75 9.68 21.74
N LYS A 66 -5.18 8.60 21.10
CA LYS A 66 -4.35 7.67 20.32
C LYS A 66 -4.51 7.86 18.80
N MET A 67 -5.33 8.80 18.37
CA MET A 67 -5.51 9.07 16.94
C MET A 67 -4.18 9.44 16.25
N LEU A 68 -4.01 8.95 15.03
CA LEU A 68 -2.88 9.28 14.16
C LEU A 68 -3.37 10.03 12.92
N PRO A 69 -2.58 10.93 12.35
CA PRO A 69 -1.22 11.33 12.78
C PRO A 69 -1.23 12.33 13.95
N ARG A 70 -0.19 12.25 14.78
CA ARG A 70 0.06 13.21 15.87
C ARG A 70 0.90 14.36 15.35
N MET A 71 0.28 15.28 14.62
CA MET A 71 0.95 16.38 13.90
C MET A 71 1.81 17.25 14.81
N ASP A 72 1.38 17.47 16.04
CA ASP A 72 2.07 18.25 17.09
C ASP A 72 3.39 17.61 17.57
N ARG A 73 3.53 16.31 17.39
CA ARG A 73 4.68 15.52 17.84
C ARG A 73 5.71 15.23 16.76
N ILE A 74 5.36 15.45 15.50
CA ILE A 74 6.28 15.25 14.36
C ILE A 74 7.26 16.42 14.31
N LYS A 75 8.57 16.08 14.20
CA LYS A 75 9.67 17.06 14.23
C LYS A 75 10.68 16.78 13.14
N PRO A 76 11.44 17.79 12.69
CA PRO A 76 12.61 17.57 11.85
C PRO A 76 13.58 16.59 12.51
N GLY A 77 14.12 15.66 11.71
CA GLY A 77 14.97 14.55 12.18
C GLY A 77 14.20 13.28 12.56
N ASP A 78 12.87 13.29 12.58
CA ASP A 78 12.10 12.06 12.71
C ASP A 78 12.31 11.18 11.46
N ILE A 79 12.34 9.87 11.70
CA ILE A 79 12.64 8.85 10.69
C ILE A 79 11.36 8.35 10.05
N ILE A 80 11.41 8.16 8.73
CA ILE A 80 10.34 7.49 7.99
C ILE A 80 10.79 6.06 7.69
N LEU A 81 10.01 5.11 8.20
CA LEU A 81 10.19 3.69 7.96
C LEU A 81 9.15 3.20 6.97
N GLY A 82 9.57 2.29 6.08
CA GLY A 82 8.71 1.64 5.10
C GLY A 82 8.64 0.14 5.34
N LEU A 83 7.46 -0.43 5.23
CA LEU A 83 7.24 -1.87 5.18
C LEU A 83 7.09 -2.32 3.72
N PRO A 84 7.67 -3.48 3.36
CA PRO A 84 7.62 -3.97 1.99
C PRO A 84 6.18 -4.24 1.54
N SER A 85 5.91 -3.92 0.27
CA SER A 85 4.70 -4.34 -0.41
C SER A 85 4.83 -5.76 -0.96
N SER A 86 3.71 -6.37 -1.35
CA SER A 86 3.68 -7.65 -2.09
C SER A 86 3.71 -7.45 -3.61
N GLY A 87 3.66 -6.21 -4.08
CA GLY A 87 3.56 -5.83 -5.49
C GLY A 87 2.85 -4.48 -5.63
N PHE A 88 2.10 -4.28 -6.70
CA PHE A 88 1.43 -3.01 -7.01
C PHE A 88 0.28 -2.63 -6.05
N HIS A 89 -0.21 -3.54 -5.21
CA HIS A 89 -1.29 -3.30 -4.24
C HIS A 89 -2.54 -2.69 -4.87
N SER A 90 -2.97 -3.23 -6.01
CA SER A 90 -4.19 -2.82 -6.72
C SER A 90 -4.22 -1.36 -7.19
N ASN A 91 -3.07 -0.70 -7.31
CA ASN A 91 -2.97 0.68 -7.76
C ASN A 91 -2.24 0.79 -9.12
N GLY A 92 -2.65 1.78 -9.93
CA GLY A 92 -1.98 2.10 -11.19
C GLY A 92 -2.26 1.13 -12.34
N TYR A 93 -3.27 0.25 -12.24
CA TYR A 93 -3.50 -0.80 -13.24
C TYR A 93 -3.91 -0.29 -14.62
N SER A 94 -4.50 0.88 -14.73
CA SER A 94 -4.78 1.50 -16.04
C SER A 94 -3.47 1.74 -16.80
N LEU A 95 -2.45 2.27 -16.12
CA LEU A 95 -1.12 2.49 -16.69
C LEU A 95 -0.40 1.16 -16.94
N ILE A 96 -0.45 0.21 -16.01
CA ILE A 96 0.15 -1.12 -16.17
C ILE A 96 -0.41 -1.80 -17.41
N ARG A 97 -1.73 -1.85 -17.58
CA ARG A 97 -2.39 -2.45 -18.75
C ARG A 97 -2.01 -1.75 -20.06
N LYS A 98 -1.93 -0.41 -20.04
CA LYS A 98 -1.49 0.37 -21.19
C LYS A 98 -0.07 -0.01 -21.62
N VAL A 99 0.89 0.01 -20.69
CA VAL A 99 2.29 -0.31 -20.96
C VAL A 99 2.45 -1.75 -21.46
N ILE A 100 1.80 -2.73 -20.83
CA ILE A 100 1.84 -4.14 -21.25
C ILE A 100 1.31 -4.30 -22.67
N LYS A 101 0.22 -3.63 -23.02
CA LYS A 101 -0.35 -3.64 -24.37
C LYS A 101 0.60 -2.99 -25.40
N GLU A 102 1.13 -1.82 -25.10
CA GLU A 102 2.05 -1.09 -25.98
C GLU A 102 3.37 -1.82 -26.24
N GLN A 103 3.86 -2.56 -25.22
CA GLN A 103 5.07 -3.36 -25.30
C GLN A 103 4.84 -4.79 -25.81
N ASN A 104 3.59 -5.16 -26.17
CA ASN A 104 3.20 -6.51 -26.60
C ASN A 104 3.65 -7.62 -25.64
N ILE A 105 3.55 -7.39 -24.31
CA ILE A 105 4.03 -8.33 -23.30
C ILE A 105 2.95 -9.38 -23.01
N SER A 106 3.30 -10.65 -23.09
CA SER A 106 2.42 -11.75 -22.73
C SER A 106 2.32 -11.92 -21.20
N LEU A 107 1.09 -11.94 -20.69
CA LEU A 107 0.82 -12.17 -19.27
C LEU A 107 1.01 -13.65 -18.86
N ASN A 108 0.99 -14.57 -19.83
CA ASN A 108 1.11 -16.01 -19.59
C ASN A 108 2.57 -16.47 -19.49
N ASP A 109 3.50 -15.64 -19.95
CA ASP A 109 4.92 -15.97 -19.91
C ASP A 109 5.51 -15.79 -18.50
N LYS A 110 6.64 -16.42 -18.25
CA LYS A 110 7.40 -16.22 -17.01
C LYS A 110 7.76 -14.73 -16.86
N PRO A 111 7.77 -14.21 -15.62
CA PRO A 111 8.24 -12.85 -15.39
C PRO A 111 9.63 -12.63 -16.01
N PRO A 112 9.87 -11.52 -16.75
CA PRO A 112 11.15 -11.22 -17.37
C PRO A 112 12.22 -10.71 -16.36
N PHE A 113 12.05 -11.10 -15.10
CA PHE A 113 12.94 -10.82 -13.98
C PHE A 113 12.87 -11.97 -12.97
N LYS A 114 13.81 -12.00 -12.02
CA LYS A 114 13.85 -13.03 -10.98
C LYS A 114 12.58 -13.04 -10.14
N SER A 115 11.80 -14.09 -10.27
CA SER A 115 10.54 -14.33 -9.56
C SER A 115 10.29 -15.84 -9.43
N ASN A 116 9.60 -16.23 -8.37
CA ASN A 116 9.13 -17.62 -8.19
C ASN A 116 7.71 -17.83 -8.73
N ASP A 117 7.07 -16.79 -9.27
CA ASP A 117 5.73 -16.89 -9.80
C ASP A 117 5.69 -17.68 -11.11
N LYS A 118 4.57 -18.36 -11.31
CA LYS A 118 4.32 -19.19 -12.49
C LYS A 118 4.36 -18.38 -13.79
N ASN A 119 3.78 -17.20 -13.77
CA ASN A 119 3.71 -16.28 -14.91
C ASN A 119 3.56 -14.83 -14.45
N LEU A 120 3.66 -13.91 -15.41
CA LEU A 120 3.57 -12.47 -15.14
C LEU A 120 2.19 -12.05 -14.58
N ALA A 121 1.10 -12.68 -15.02
CA ALA A 121 -0.24 -12.41 -14.50
C ALA A 121 -0.31 -12.65 -12.98
N VAL A 122 0.24 -13.76 -12.50
CA VAL A 122 0.29 -14.06 -11.05
C VAL A 122 1.09 -13.00 -10.29
N THR A 123 2.24 -12.58 -10.81
CA THR A 123 3.05 -11.52 -10.20
C THR A 123 2.29 -10.20 -10.11
N LEU A 124 1.64 -9.80 -11.20
CA LEU A 124 0.89 -8.56 -11.24
C LEU A 124 -0.35 -8.57 -10.36
N LEU A 125 -1.00 -9.72 -10.20
CA LEU A 125 -2.23 -9.88 -9.42
C LEU A 125 -1.99 -10.30 -7.97
N ARG A 126 -0.77 -10.17 -7.44
CA ARG A 126 -0.50 -10.45 -6.02
C ARG A 126 -1.41 -9.60 -5.13
N PRO A 127 -2.09 -10.22 -4.16
CA PRO A 127 -2.97 -9.49 -3.24
C PRO A 127 -2.21 -8.42 -2.45
N THR A 128 -2.89 -7.36 -2.09
CA THR A 128 -2.37 -6.34 -1.16
C THR A 128 -1.97 -6.99 0.17
N LYS A 129 -0.75 -6.74 0.63
CA LYS A 129 -0.26 -7.23 1.93
C LYS A 129 -1.13 -6.67 3.06
N LEU A 130 -1.52 -7.54 3.98
CA LEU A 130 -2.26 -7.18 5.17
C LEU A 130 -1.28 -6.77 6.28
N TYR A 131 -1.41 -5.55 6.80
CA TYR A 131 -0.47 -4.98 7.78
C TYR A 131 -1.02 -4.94 9.20
N TYR A 132 -2.32 -5.20 9.37
CA TYR A 132 -3.01 -5.02 10.65
C TYR A 132 -2.30 -5.68 11.82
N ASN A 133 -2.01 -6.98 11.73
CA ASN A 133 -1.42 -7.75 12.83
C ASN A 133 -0.04 -7.21 13.26
N LEU A 134 0.75 -6.71 12.32
CA LEU A 134 2.05 -6.12 12.61
C LEU A 134 1.89 -4.73 13.25
N ILE A 135 0.99 -3.91 12.69
CA ILE A 135 0.74 -2.54 13.17
C ILE A 135 0.18 -2.53 14.59
N VAL A 136 -0.82 -3.35 14.91
CA VAL A 136 -1.38 -3.39 16.28
C VAL A 136 -0.39 -3.88 17.32
N GLN A 137 0.63 -4.63 16.91
CA GLN A 137 1.70 -5.05 17.81
C GLN A 137 2.72 -3.91 17.99
N ILE A 138 3.22 -3.32 16.89
CA ILE A 138 4.28 -2.30 16.99
C ILE A 138 3.82 -1.04 17.73
N ILE A 139 2.58 -0.59 17.58
CA ILE A 139 2.05 0.58 18.27
C ILE A 139 2.01 0.44 19.81
N LYS A 140 2.08 -0.80 20.33
CA LYS A 140 2.18 -1.06 21.78
C LYS A 140 3.58 -0.82 22.32
N PHE A 141 4.59 -0.89 21.47
CA PHE A 141 6.00 -0.82 21.86
C PHE A 141 6.68 0.46 21.42
N ILE A 142 6.29 1.02 20.27
CA ILE A 142 6.91 2.16 19.64
C ILE A 142 5.91 3.32 19.60
N ASP A 143 6.41 4.52 19.95
CA ASP A 143 5.63 5.75 19.82
C ASP A 143 5.60 6.20 18.36
N ILE A 144 4.63 5.64 17.62
CA ILE A 144 4.42 6.00 16.22
C ILE A 144 3.67 7.34 16.16
N LYS A 145 4.18 8.26 15.36
CA LYS A 145 3.61 9.61 15.20
C LYS A 145 2.66 9.74 14.01
N GLY A 146 2.84 8.92 13.00
CA GLY A 146 1.98 8.89 11.81
C GLY A 146 2.14 7.59 11.06
N ILE A 147 1.07 7.15 10.39
CA ILE A 147 1.04 5.96 9.53
C ILE A 147 0.39 6.35 8.21
N ALA A 148 0.97 5.92 7.09
CA ALA A 148 0.39 6.04 5.76
C ALA A 148 0.35 4.68 5.07
N HIS A 149 -0.82 4.25 4.63
CA HIS A 149 -0.96 3.16 3.68
C HIS A 149 -0.73 3.74 2.28
N ILE A 150 0.25 3.21 1.56
CA ILE A 150 0.62 3.75 0.24
C ILE A 150 -0.30 3.15 -0.82
N THR A 151 -1.21 3.97 -1.28
CA THR A 151 -2.26 3.63 -2.26
C THR A 151 -2.13 4.51 -3.50
N GLY A 152 -3.23 4.79 -4.21
CA GLY A 152 -3.23 5.72 -5.35
C GLY A 152 -2.61 7.08 -5.00
N GLY A 153 -1.78 7.58 -5.91
CA GLY A 153 -0.93 8.76 -5.68
C GLY A 153 0.46 8.42 -5.12
N GLY A 154 0.77 7.13 -4.91
CA GLY A 154 2.10 6.67 -4.51
C GLY A 154 2.61 7.29 -3.21
N LEU A 155 3.92 7.28 -3.01
CA LEU A 155 4.53 7.86 -1.81
C LEU A 155 4.38 9.39 -1.77
N ILE A 156 4.54 10.06 -2.92
CA ILE A 156 4.46 11.51 -3.03
C ILE A 156 3.06 12.02 -2.66
N GLY A 157 2.01 11.30 -3.03
CA GLY A 157 0.64 11.68 -2.72
C GLY A 157 0.17 11.31 -1.32
N ASN A 158 0.73 10.25 -0.71
CA ASN A 158 0.24 9.75 0.58
C ASN A 158 1.04 10.25 1.79
N LEU A 159 2.37 10.28 1.72
CA LEU A 159 3.20 10.68 2.86
C LEU A 159 2.96 12.13 3.34
N PRO A 160 2.77 13.14 2.46
CA PRO A 160 2.50 14.49 2.92
C PRO A 160 1.21 14.68 3.73
N ARG A 161 0.28 13.72 3.64
CA ARG A 161 -1.00 13.78 4.40
C ARG A 161 -0.80 13.57 5.90
N ILE A 162 0.29 12.92 6.28
CA ILE A 162 0.56 12.55 7.68
C ILE A 162 1.63 13.41 8.34
N ILE A 163 2.01 14.56 7.74
CA ILE A 163 2.99 15.49 8.30
C ILE A 163 2.44 16.93 8.37
N PRO A 164 2.92 17.75 9.30
CA PRO A 164 2.54 19.18 9.38
C PRO A 164 2.84 19.94 8.08
N LYS A 165 2.03 20.97 7.78
CA LYS A 165 2.18 21.79 6.57
C LYS A 165 3.54 22.47 6.42
N LYS A 166 4.22 22.80 7.53
CA LYS A 166 5.53 23.48 7.56
C LYS A 166 6.72 22.51 7.49
N MET A 167 6.48 21.25 7.16
CA MET A 167 7.50 20.22 7.07
C MET A 167 7.46 19.54 5.70
N SER A 168 8.61 19.01 5.30
CA SER A 168 8.79 18.22 4.10
C SER A 168 9.40 16.86 4.45
N ILE A 169 9.28 15.94 3.53
CA ILE A 169 9.86 14.61 3.59
C ILE A 169 11.06 14.59 2.65
N LYS A 170 12.18 14.09 3.13
CA LYS A 170 13.34 13.81 2.31
C LYS A 170 13.45 12.29 2.15
N LEU A 171 13.11 11.78 0.97
CA LEU A 171 13.23 10.37 0.62
C LEU A 171 14.65 10.05 0.14
N ASN A 172 15.13 8.87 0.45
CA ASN A 172 16.40 8.33 -0.04
C ASN A 172 16.13 7.02 -0.80
N LEU A 173 16.14 7.08 -2.12
CA LEU A 173 15.81 5.94 -2.99
C LEU A 173 16.81 4.78 -2.88
N ILE A 174 18.04 5.04 -2.49
CA ILE A 174 19.07 4.00 -2.28
C ILE A 174 18.62 2.98 -1.23
N ASN A 175 17.84 3.44 -0.26
CA ASN A 175 17.36 2.64 0.85
C ASN A 175 16.03 1.91 0.59
N PHE A 176 15.45 2.09 -0.60
CA PHE A 176 14.22 1.39 -0.97
C PHE A 176 14.49 -0.10 -1.24
N PRO A 177 13.47 -0.96 -1.09
CA PRO A 177 13.63 -2.36 -1.45
C PRO A 177 14.03 -2.49 -2.93
N LYS A 178 15.03 -3.32 -3.20
CA LYS A 178 15.43 -3.68 -4.58
C LYS A 178 14.42 -4.66 -5.16
N ASP A 179 13.23 -4.19 -5.45
CA ASP A 179 12.15 -5.02 -6.00
C ASP A 179 12.29 -5.13 -7.53
N ASN A 180 12.44 -6.36 -8.00
CA ASN A 180 12.62 -6.66 -9.43
C ASN A 180 11.41 -6.26 -10.28
N LEU A 181 10.19 -6.34 -9.73
CA LEU A 181 8.96 -5.95 -10.43
C LEU A 181 8.97 -4.46 -10.74
N PHE A 182 9.27 -3.61 -9.75
CA PHE A 182 9.28 -2.15 -9.95
C PHE A 182 10.46 -1.70 -10.80
N THR A 183 11.62 -2.33 -10.65
CA THR A 183 12.79 -2.08 -11.51
C THR A 183 12.49 -2.41 -12.97
N TRP A 184 11.90 -3.57 -13.21
CA TRP A 184 11.48 -3.98 -14.56
C TRP A 184 10.42 -3.03 -15.12
N PHE A 185 9.37 -2.74 -14.33
CA PHE A 185 8.28 -1.89 -14.80
C PHE A 185 8.74 -0.48 -15.14
N LYS A 186 9.60 0.12 -14.30
CA LYS A 186 10.22 1.42 -14.59
C LYS A 186 10.97 1.40 -15.93
N LYS A 187 11.75 0.34 -16.21
CA LYS A 187 12.50 0.18 -17.45
C LYS A 187 11.59 0.15 -18.69
N ILE A 188 10.52 -0.65 -18.66
CA ILE A 188 9.64 -0.82 -19.83
C ILE A 188 8.69 0.37 -20.04
N SER A 189 8.27 1.02 -18.96
CA SER A 189 7.38 2.19 -19.00
C SER A 189 8.12 3.49 -19.30
N LYS A 190 9.45 3.53 -19.13
CA LYS A 190 10.31 4.71 -19.24
C LYS A 190 9.91 5.86 -18.31
N LEU A 191 9.21 5.57 -17.23
CA LEU A 191 8.82 6.56 -16.24
C LEU A 191 10.03 7.05 -15.44
N SER A 192 10.04 8.33 -15.13
CA SER A 192 10.99 8.93 -14.18
C SER A 192 10.75 8.43 -12.76
N ASP A 193 11.72 8.64 -11.86
CA ASP A 193 11.54 8.31 -10.44
C ASP A 193 10.36 9.06 -9.82
N HIS A 194 10.18 10.32 -10.20
CA HIS A 194 9.05 11.11 -9.71
C HIS A 194 7.71 10.53 -10.16
N GLU A 195 7.56 10.13 -11.42
CA GLU A 195 6.32 9.52 -11.92
C GLU A 195 6.05 8.16 -11.27
N MET A 196 7.08 7.34 -11.10
CA MET A 196 6.97 6.08 -10.36
C MET A 196 6.48 6.30 -8.93
N LEU A 197 7.08 7.23 -8.18
CA LEU A 197 6.72 7.54 -6.80
C LEU A 197 5.38 8.25 -6.65
N SER A 198 4.89 8.91 -7.71
CA SER A 198 3.58 9.57 -7.75
C SER A 198 2.44 8.60 -8.09
N THR A 199 2.76 7.45 -8.71
CA THR A 199 1.75 6.49 -9.18
C THR A 199 1.74 5.23 -8.33
N PHE A 200 2.92 4.71 -7.99
CA PHE A 200 3.11 3.41 -7.37
C PHE A 200 3.69 3.49 -5.96
N ASN A 201 3.57 2.38 -5.25
CA ASN A 201 4.17 2.21 -3.93
C ASN A 201 5.69 1.94 -3.97
N CYS A 202 6.25 1.63 -5.14
CA CYS A 202 7.69 1.36 -5.37
C CYS A 202 8.30 0.37 -4.37
N GLY A 203 7.53 -0.66 -3.98
CA GLY A 203 7.96 -1.68 -3.02
C GLY A 203 7.65 -1.36 -1.55
N ILE A 204 7.09 -0.18 -1.25
CA ILE A 204 6.72 0.25 0.11
C ILE A 204 5.20 0.36 0.22
N GLY A 205 4.55 -0.61 0.85
CA GLY A 205 3.09 -0.60 0.97
C GLY A 205 2.55 0.14 2.19
N MET A 206 3.35 0.22 3.27
CA MET A 206 2.99 0.97 4.48
C MET A 206 4.21 1.76 4.95
N ALA A 207 3.98 2.99 5.41
CA ALA A 207 5.03 3.81 5.99
C ALA A 207 4.61 4.40 7.33
N PHE A 208 5.57 4.62 8.24
CA PHE A 208 5.30 5.24 9.53
C PHE A 208 6.46 6.11 10.02
N ILE A 209 6.10 7.09 10.84
CA ILE A 209 7.01 8.10 11.37
C ILE A 209 7.30 7.80 12.84
N ILE A 210 8.58 7.71 13.17
CA ILE A 210 9.06 7.53 14.54
C ILE A 210 10.12 8.57 14.91
N SER A 211 10.34 8.76 16.21
CA SER A 211 11.52 9.51 16.68
C SER A 211 12.81 8.76 16.38
N LYS A 212 13.85 9.47 16.01
CA LYS A 212 15.21 8.89 15.80
C LYS A 212 15.68 8.07 17.00
N LYS A 213 15.35 8.49 18.23
CA LYS A 213 15.69 7.77 19.48
C LYS A 213 15.06 6.37 19.56
N ASP A 214 13.91 6.16 18.92
CA ASP A 214 13.20 4.88 18.96
C ASP A 214 13.71 3.88 17.90
N LEU A 215 14.62 4.28 17.02
CA LEU A 215 15.10 3.45 15.91
C LEU A 215 15.73 2.14 16.38
N LYS A 216 16.56 2.16 17.46
CA LYS A 216 17.18 0.95 18.00
C LYS A 216 16.13 -0.06 18.51
N LYS A 217 15.12 0.44 19.23
CA LYS A 217 14.01 -0.37 19.74
C LYS A 217 13.16 -0.93 18.59
N THR A 218 12.94 -0.12 17.56
CA THR A 218 12.21 -0.53 16.35
C THR A 218 12.95 -1.63 15.59
N LYS A 219 14.26 -1.50 15.38
CA LYS A 219 15.08 -2.55 14.76
C LYS A 219 14.92 -3.89 15.49
N LYS A 220 15.10 -3.88 16.81
CA LYS A 220 14.96 -5.09 17.64
C LYS A 220 13.54 -5.70 17.53
N PHE A 221 12.51 -4.88 17.43
CA PHE A 221 11.14 -5.37 17.23
C PHE A 221 11.00 -6.15 15.91
N PHE A 222 11.48 -5.58 14.79
CA PHE A 222 11.40 -6.22 13.47
C PHE A 222 12.28 -7.47 13.36
N GLU A 223 13.49 -7.44 13.93
CA GLU A 223 14.36 -8.62 14.01
C GLU A 223 13.66 -9.79 14.74
N ASN A 224 13.04 -9.51 15.89
CA ASN A 224 12.31 -10.52 16.66
C ASN A 224 11.09 -11.08 15.89
N LYS A 225 10.49 -10.28 15.01
CA LYS A 225 9.34 -10.68 14.17
C LYS A 225 9.76 -11.33 12.86
N LYS A 226 11.06 -11.30 12.52
CA LYS A 226 11.59 -11.72 11.21
C LYS A 226 10.90 -10.99 10.05
N GLU A 227 10.55 -9.73 10.26
CA GLU A 227 9.92 -8.85 9.28
C GLU A 227 10.94 -7.83 8.78
N GLU A 228 10.89 -7.58 7.48
CA GLU A 228 11.72 -6.54 6.85
C GLU A 228 11.12 -5.16 7.03
N PHE A 229 11.99 -4.17 7.14
CA PHE A 229 11.64 -2.76 7.06
C PHE A 229 12.80 -1.95 6.48
N PHE A 230 12.50 -0.78 5.97
CA PHE A 230 13.46 0.10 5.31
C PHE A 230 13.41 1.50 5.92
N ILE A 231 14.57 2.13 6.10
CA ILE A 231 14.63 3.55 6.47
C ILE A 231 14.58 4.35 5.18
N ILE A 232 13.38 4.72 4.74
CA ILE A 232 13.16 5.32 3.42
C ILE A 232 13.36 6.84 3.38
N GLY A 233 13.46 7.49 4.53
CA GLY A 233 13.64 8.92 4.57
C GLY A 233 13.57 9.51 5.98
N GLN A 234 13.48 10.83 6.00
CA GLN A 234 13.36 11.61 7.24
C GLN A 234 12.50 12.86 7.05
N ILE A 235 11.99 13.37 8.16
CA ILE A 235 11.29 14.65 8.21
C ILE A 235 12.32 15.79 8.26
N VAL A 236 12.11 16.82 7.44
CA VAL A 236 12.94 18.02 7.40
C VAL A 236 12.06 19.28 7.53
N LYS A 237 12.66 20.41 7.88
CA LYS A 237 11.98 21.71 7.75
C LYS A 237 11.73 21.98 6.26
N SER A 238 10.54 22.46 5.91
CA SER A 238 10.27 22.87 4.53
C SER A 238 11.12 24.10 4.19
N ALA A 239 11.85 24.04 3.10
CA ALA A 239 12.55 25.20 2.56
C ALA A 239 11.61 26.07 1.73
N LYS A 240 10.62 25.46 1.06
CA LYS A 240 9.55 26.12 0.29
C LYS A 240 8.22 25.48 0.64
N SER A 241 7.16 26.24 0.73
CA SER A 241 5.83 25.74 1.13
C SER A 241 5.23 24.70 0.16
N GLU A 242 5.72 24.63 -1.06
CA GLU A 242 5.15 23.80 -2.14
C GLU A 242 5.79 22.43 -2.25
N GLU A 243 7.06 22.28 -1.91
CA GLU A 243 7.76 21.00 -2.05
C GLU A 243 7.64 20.17 -0.77
N ARG A 244 6.61 19.32 -0.74
CA ARG A 244 6.30 18.48 0.43
C ARG A 244 7.07 17.16 0.45
N CYS A 245 7.67 16.74 -0.69
CA CYS A 245 8.43 15.50 -0.81
C CYS A 245 9.65 15.73 -1.71
N ILE A 246 10.83 15.66 -1.13
CA ILE A 246 12.13 15.84 -1.79
C ILE A 246 12.72 14.45 -2.06
N ILE A 247 13.11 14.19 -3.27
CA ILE A 247 13.70 12.91 -3.72
C ILE A 247 15.22 13.08 -3.85
N ASN A 248 15.98 12.19 -3.22
CA ASN A 248 17.44 12.12 -3.30
C ASN A 248 17.88 10.77 -3.86
#